data_d0fa0b5efc7293ae2e37465b590a833f
#
_entry.id   d0fa0b5efc7293ae2e37465b590a833f
#
_cell.length_a   1.000
_cell.length_b   1.000
_cell.length_c   1.000
_cell.angle_alpha   90.00
_cell.angle_beta   90.00
_cell.angle_gamma   90.00
#
_symmetry.space_group_name_H-M   'P 1'
#
loop_
_entity.id
_entity.type
_entity.pdbx_description
1 polymer ?
#
loop_
_entity_poly.entity_id
_entity_poly.type
_entity_poly.pdbx_seq_one_letter_code
_entity_poly.pdbx_strand_id
1 'polypeptide(L)'
;MKKFTKMWAIAACALFAGTAAVNAEDYTWKFVTAGDATTYAIRSDGSLWSWGWNEKGQGGNGVSERTATPTLADGNRVWKKAVGGKAYGFFLAEDGSLWAAGTHEGGVQGTNDGIDHKVLTRIGTDNDWADMACSRFLGDSGFAIKTNGTLWAWGKNSAGQLGIGNTQAQTAPVQVGADMDWKQVAAGCSSVLALKTDGSLWGWGFNMYSELFGHEGKQLSPVRLGSETDWEQVVVIDFRAYAVKKDGTLWAWGDNANNLLGFNTPTEEETTAEGNPVEVVTVPQITAPTHVTSIEGKVLTISGCENTLSVATGTDGVIEKVWMLGSNTDGALGDGKGLGNGNKDIPFAKVPVHPSLKSSLKFAGMSSGQNYTVMLTTDGDIWGWGCNRGGQLGDETPNDQLQVAYKLKPIVINCPQDEVSSVGSLKDGKVDAAVSFDGQVLALQSDGLLTSGRIYDMNGTAVMILAASETSWNVATLSQGVYVAEFMIDGA
;
A
#
# COMPACT_ATOMS: atom_id res chain seq x y z
N MET A 1 9.78 -43.96 -42.91
CA MET A 1 10.17 -43.42 -41.58
C MET A 1 9.52 -42.07 -41.42
N LYS A 2 8.36 -41.99 -40.73
CA LYS A 2 7.69 -40.74 -40.43
C LYS A 2 8.52 -40.06 -39.34
N LYS A 3 8.94 -38.80 -39.57
CA LYS A 3 9.63 -38.00 -38.58
C LYS A 3 8.58 -37.56 -37.51
N PHE A 4 8.71 -38.12 -36.32
CA PHE A 4 7.96 -37.64 -35.14
C PHE A 4 8.41 -36.23 -34.81
N THR A 5 7.53 -35.26 -34.94
CA THR A 5 7.76 -33.89 -34.43
C THR A 5 7.26 -33.87 -32.99
N LYS A 6 8.16 -33.86 -32.02
CA LYS A 6 7.82 -33.68 -30.61
C LYS A 6 7.45 -32.20 -30.38
N MET A 7 6.23 -31.95 -30.03
CA MET A 7 5.77 -30.66 -29.60
C MET A 7 5.75 -30.62 -28.07
N TRP A 8 6.45 -29.68 -27.48
CA TRP A 8 6.45 -29.43 -26.06
C TRP A 8 5.46 -28.31 -25.78
N ALA A 9 4.36 -28.63 -25.15
CA ALA A 9 3.40 -27.65 -24.65
C ALA A 9 3.61 -27.50 -23.13
N ILE A 10 4.15 -26.38 -22.69
CA ILE A 10 4.29 -26.05 -21.27
C ILE A 10 3.16 -25.10 -20.91
N ALA A 11 2.20 -25.58 -20.13
CA ALA A 11 1.15 -24.76 -19.55
C ALA A 11 1.41 -24.64 -18.03
N ALA A 12 1.71 -23.44 -17.55
CA ALA A 12 1.75 -23.16 -16.12
C ALA A 12 0.31 -22.96 -15.63
N CYS A 13 -0.26 -23.96 -14.95
CA CYS A 13 -1.58 -23.86 -14.35
C CYS A 13 -1.42 -23.71 -12.84
N ALA A 14 -2.03 -22.68 -12.25
CA ALA A 14 -2.25 -22.62 -10.82
C ALA A 14 -3.44 -23.54 -10.49
N LEU A 15 -3.15 -24.76 -10.04
CA LEU A 15 -4.15 -25.74 -9.64
C LEU A 15 -4.49 -25.53 -8.16
N PHE A 16 -5.67 -24.95 -7.89
CA PHE A 16 -6.23 -24.90 -6.55
C PHE A 16 -7.10 -26.13 -6.29
N ALA A 17 -6.52 -27.18 -5.70
CA ALA A 17 -7.30 -28.31 -5.21
C ALA A 17 -7.89 -27.96 -3.83
N GLY A 18 -9.12 -27.53 -3.80
CA GLY A 18 -9.89 -27.31 -2.56
C GLY A 18 -11.33 -27.81 -2.77
N THR A 19 -11.81 -28.66 -1.86
CA THR A 19 -13.16 -29.24 -1.86
C THR A 19 -14.24 -28.18 -1.60
N ALA A 20 -14.66 -27.47 -2.62
CA ALA A 20 -16.01 -26.90 -2.76
C ALA A 20 -16.20 -26.57 -4.24
N ALA A 21 -17.37 -26.86 -4.78
CA ALA A 21 -17.81 -26.21 -6.00
C ALA A 21 -17.72 -24.71 -5.73
N VAL A 22 -16.68 -24.07 -6.22
CA VAL A 22 -16.57 -22.61 -6.20
C VAL A 22 -17.58 -22.18 -7.25
N ASN A 23 -18.81 -21.83 -6.81
CA ASN A 23 -19.54 -20.78 -7.49
C ASN A 23 -18.47 -19.69 -7.66
N ALA A 24 -18.26 -19.18 -8.86
CA ALA A 24 -17.33 -18.09 -9.07
C ALA A 24 -17.74 -16.99 -8.08
N GLU A 25 -17.14 -17.01 -6.89
CA GLU A 25 -17.30 -15.92 -5.95
C GLU A 25 -16.54 -14.77 -6.59
N ASP A 26 -17.26 -13.74 -6.96
CA ASP A 26 -16.63 -12.52 -7.44
C ASP A 26 -15.68 -12.05 -6.34
N TYR A 27 -14.39 -12.08 -6.61
CA TYR A 27 -13.40 -11.57 -5.66
C TYR A 27 -13.60 -10.08 -5.48
N THR A 28 -13.47 -9.64 -4.25
CA THR A 28 -13.53 -8.25 -3.84
C THR A 28 -12.25 -7.86 -3.11
N TRP A 29 -12.02 -6.59 -2.96
CA TRP A 29 -10.91 -6.10 -2.16
C TRP A 29 -11.30 -6.05 -0.67
N LYS A 30 -10.40 -6.47 0.20
CA LYS A 30 -10.55 -6.45 1.65
C LYS A 30 -9.74 -5.35 2.31
N PHE A 31 -8.66 -4.91 1.68
CA PHE A 31 -7.75 -3.90 2.20
C PHE A 31 -7.10 -3.14 1.05
N VAL A 32 -6.81 -1.86 1.24
CA VAL A 32 -5.99 -1.05 0.32
C VAL A 32 -5.14 -0.06 1.09
N THR A 33 -3.92 0.16 0.62
CA THR A 33 -3.05 1.21 1.11
C THR A 33 -2.19 1.80 -0.01
N ALA A 34 -1.86 3.07 0.13
CA ALA A 34 -0.96 3.80 -0.74
C ALA A 34 0.42 3.91 -0.09
N GLY A 35 1.48 3.56 -0.83
CA GLY A 35 2.83 4.06 -0.59
C GLY A 35 3.02 5.41 -1.28
N ASP A 36 4.26 5.85 -1.54
CA ASP A 36 4.49 7.10 -2.29
C ASP A 36 3.83 7.02 -3.68
N ALA A 37 4.23 6.07 -4.50
CA ALA A 37 3.72 5.85 -5.85
C ALA A 37 3.42 4.36 -6.15
N THR A 38 3.27 3.54 -5.12
CA THR A 38 2.93 2.12 -5.22
C THR A 38 1.69 1.86 -4.40
N THR A 39 0.72 1.16 -4.95
CA THR A 39 -0.50 0.75 -4.25
C THR A 39 -0.42 -0.72 -3.90
N TYR A 40 -0.87 -1.06 -2.71
CA TYR A 40 -0.97 -2.43 -2.21
C TYR A 40 -2.41 -2.72 -1.82
N ALA A 41 -2.89 -3.91 -2.14
CA ALA A 41 -4.21 -4.35 -1.75
C ALA A 41 -4.22 -5.83 -1.35
N ILE A 42 -5.17 -6.19 -0.51
CA ILE A 42 -5.43 -7.58 -0.14
C ILE A 42 -6.80 -7.94 -0.66
N ARG A 43 -6.87 -9.01 -1.45
CA ARG A 43 -8.12 -9.55 -2.02
C ARG A 43 -8.87 -10.36 -0.96
N SER A 44 -10.14 -10.65 -1.18
CA SER A 44 -11.01 -11.39 -0.23
C SER A 44 -10.51 -12.80 0.11
N ASP A 45 -9.73 -13.43 -0.78
CA ASP A 45 -9.04 -14.71 -0.53
C ASP A 45 -7.78 -14.59 0.35
N GLY A 46 -7.40 -13.36 0.73
CA GLY A 46 -6.21 -13.08 1.52
C GLY A 46 -4.93 -12.89 0.71
N SER A 47 -4.96 -13.01 -0.62
CA SER A 47 -3.79 -12.78 -1.48
C SER A 47 -3.37 -11.31 -1.51
N LEU A 48 -2.05 -11.07 -1.62
CA LEU A 48 -1.45 -9.73 -1.69
C LEU A 48 -1.22 -9.33 -3.15
N TRP A 49 -1.64 -8.14 -3.48
CA TRP A 49 -1.52 -7.52 -4.80
C TRP A 49 -0.81 -6.17 -4.70
N SER A 50 -0.08 -5.81 -5.75
CA SER A 50 0.63 -4.53 -5.84
C SER A 50 0.62 -3.99 -7.26
N TRP A 51 0.64 -2.65 -7.40
CA TRP A 51 0.78 -1.97 -8.69
C TRP A 51 1.33 -0.55 -8.49
N GLY A 52 1.73 0.06 -9.57
CA GLY A 52 2.35 1.38 -9.57
C GLY A 52 3.85 1.32 -9.80
N TRP A 53 4.57 2.27 -9.20
CA TRP A 53 6.03 2.37 -9.30
C TRP A 53 6.70 1.19 -8.61
N ASN A 54 7.63 0.51 -9.30
CA ASN A 54 8.26 -0.72 -8.80
C ASN A 54 9.73 -0.87 -9.16
N GLU A 55 10.45 0.21 -9.46
CA GLU A 55 11.84 0.17 -9.95
C GLU A 55 12.84 -0.45 -8.95
N LYS A 56 12.49 -0.49 -7.67
CA LYS A 56 13.27 -1.15 -6.62
C LYS A 56 12.72 -2.52 -6.22
N GLY A 57 11.64 -2.97 -6.84
CA GLY A 57 10.97 -4.22 -6.49
C GLY A 57 10.08 -4.09 -5.25
N GLN A 58 9.71 -2.85 -4.84
CA GLN A 58 8.88 -2.61 -3.66
C GLN A 58 7.50 -3.25 -3.71
N GLY A 59 7.02 -3.63 -4.90
CA GLY A 59 5.79 -4.40 -5.09
C GLY A 59 5.87 -5.84 -4.59
N GLY A 60 7.07 -6.38 -4.40
CA GLY A 60 7.28 -7.74 -3.88
C GLY A 60 6.92 -8.87 -4.85
N ASN A 61 6.60 -8.56 -6.10
CA ASN A 61 6.11 -9.49 -7.12
C ASN A 61 7.21 -10.08 -8.02
N GLY A 62 8.49 -9.89 -7.65
CA GLY A 62 9.65 -10.44 -8.37
C GLY A 62 10.15 -9.63 -9.56
N VAL A 63 9.45 -8.58 -9.97
CA VAL A 63 9.85 -7.69 -11.08
C VAL A 63 10.30 -6.32 -10.58
N SER A 64 10.95 -5.53 -11.44
CA SER A 64 11.37 -4.15 -11.15
C SER A 64 10.80 -3.18 -12.19
N GLU A 65 9.63 -3.47 -12.71
CA GLU A 65 8.96 -2.67 -13.72
C GLU A 65 7.70 -2.06 -13.11
N ARG A 66 7.32 -0.89 -13.61
CA ARG A 66 6.03 -0.27 -13.29
C ARG A 66 4.90 -1.14 -13.80
N THR A 67 3.86 -1.29 -13.02
CA THR A 67 2.65 -2.02 -13.42
C THR A 67 1.45 -1.08 -13.30
N ALA A 68 0.72 -0.92 -14.40
CA ALA A 68 -0.49 -0.10 -14.44
C ALA A 68 -1.76 -0.91 -14.14
N THR A 69 -1.61 -2.16 -13.72
CA THR A 69 -2.69 -3.08 -13.36
C THR A 69 -2.36 -3.76 -12.04
N PRO A 70 -3.36 -4.08 -11.21
CA PRO A 70 -3.16 -4.93 -10.06
C PRO A 70 -2.44 -6.23 -10.44
N THR A 71 -1.30 -6.51 -9.80
CA THR A 71 -0.44 -7.65 -10.07
C THR A 71 -0.26 -8.46 -8.79
N LEU A 72 -0.40 -9.77 -8.87
CA LEU A 72 -0.24 -10.68 -7.72
C LEU A 72 1.20 -10.61 -7.20
N ALA A 73 1.35 -10.26 -5.92
CA ALA A 73 2.63 -10.29 -5.22
C ALA A 73 2.84 -11.62 -4.48
N ASP A 74 1.81 -12.12 -3.80
CA ASP A 74 1.83 -13.44 -3.17
C ASP A 74 0.41 -13.97 -2.96
N GLY A 75 0.16 -15.19 -3.44
CA GLY A 75 -1.06 -15.95 -3.24
C GLY A 75 -0.92 -17.14 -2.28
N ASN A 76 0.27 -17.34 -1.70
CA ASN A 76 0.55 -18.54 -0.88
C ASN A 76 0.32 -18.30 0.63
N ARG A 77 0.14 -17.03 1.03
CA ARG A 77 -0.10 -16.62 2.41
C ARG A 77 -1.38 -15.81 2.49
N VAL A 78 -1.97 -15.80 3.68
CA VAL A 78 -3.06 -14.89 4.01
C VAL A 78 -2.46 -13.63 4.62
N TRP A 79 -2.67 -12.50 3.96
CA TRP A 79 -2.12 -11.21 4.36
C TRP A 79 -3.13 -10.41 5.17
N LYS A 80 -2.63 -9.67 6.16
CA LYS A 80 -3.41 -8.84 7.07
C LYS A 80 -3.29 -7.35 6.78
N LYS A 81 -2.07 -6.88 6.50
CA LYS A 81 -1.77 -5.45 6.32
C LYS A 81 -0.57 -5.25 5.42
N ALA A 82 -0.56 -4.15 4.69
CA ALA A 82 0.60 -3.64 3.97
C ALA A 82 0.81 -2.16 4.31
N VAL A 83 2.05 -1.68 4.28
CA VAL A 83 2.40 -0.26 4.31
C VAL A 83 3.53 0.01 3.34
N GLY A 84 3.55 1.16 2.69
CA GLY A 84 4.57 1.51 1.71
C GLY A 84 5.25 2.84 2.00
N GLY A 85 6.58 2.83 1.90
CA GLY A 85 7.41 4.03 1.81
C GLY A 85 7.68 4.40 0.35
N LYS A 86 8.76 5.15 0.12
CA LYS A 86 9.14 5.64 -1.22
C LYS A 86 9.56 4.52 -2.18
N ALA A 87 10.40 3.62 -1.72
CA ALA A 87 11.01 2.57 -2.55
C ALA A 87 11.06 1.21 -1.84
N TYR A 88 10.20 1.02 -0.85
CA TYR A 88 10.09 -0.20 -0.05
C TYR A 88 8.67 -0.40 0.46
N GLY A 89 8.33 -1.62 0.78
CA GLY A 89 7.07 -2.00 1.42
C GLY A 89 7.29 -2.98 2.56
N PHE A 90 6.41 -2.91 3.58
CA PHE A 90 6.30 -3.90 4.65
C PHE A 90 4.95 -4.57 4.60
N PHE A 91 4.94 -5.84 4.95
CA PHE A 91 3.77 -6.70 4.81
C PHE A 91 3.66 -7.58 6.06
N LEU A 92 2.49 -7.57 6.67
CA LEU A 92 2.15 -8.39 7.83
C LEU A 92 1.19 -9.49 7.39
N ALA A 93 1.59 -10.74 7.60
CA ALA A 93 0.73 -11.88 7.37
C ALA A 93 -0.18 -12.17 8.58
N GLU A 94 -1.26 -12.91 8.37
CA GLU A 94 -2.20 -13.30 9.46
C GLU A 94 -1.53 -14.21 10.50
N ASP A 95 -0.47 -14.94 10.13
CA ASP A 95 0.31 -15.76 11.06
C ASP A 95 1.26 -14.94 11.96
N GLY A 96 1.20 -13.60 11.86
CA GLY A 96 2.04 -12.68 12.64
C GLY A 96 3.47 -12.54 12.11
N SER A 97 3.83 -13.13 10.98
CA SER A 97 5.16 -12.93 10.36
C SER A 97 5.23 -11.60 9.62
N LEU A 98 6.41 -10.95 9.66
CA LEU A 98 6.69 -9.66 9.04
C LEU A 98 7.61 -9.83 7.84
N TRP A 99 7.32 -9.12 6.75
CA TRP A 99 8.00 -9.23 5.45
C TRP A 99 8.31 -7.87 4.85
N ALA A 100 9.32 -7.80 4.00
CA ALA A 100 9.70 -6.59 3.27
C ALA A 100 10.01 -6.87 1.81
N ALA A 101 9.91 -5.83 0.97
CA ALA A 101 10.41 -5.80 -0.39
C ALA A 101 10.87 -4.39 -0.76
N GLY A 102 11.76 -4.26 -1.75
CA GLY A 102 12.26 -2.98 -2.26
C GLY A 102 13.73 -2.73 -1.96
N THR A 103 14.10 -1.48 -1.71
CA THR A 103 15.49 -1.07 -1.43
C THR A 103 15.93 -1.42 -0.02
N HIS A 104 17.21 -1.77 0.13
CA HIS A 104 17.85 -1.95 1.44
C HIS A 104 18.52 -0.68 1.99
N GLU A 105 18.45 0.43 1.27
CA GLU A 105 19.18 1.66 1.60
C GLU A 105 18.93 2.09 3.06
N GLY A 106 20.01 2.36 3.81
CA GLY A 106 19.93 2.72 5.23
C GLY A 106 19.44 1.59 6.16
N GLY A 107 19.36 0.35 5.68
CA GLY A 107 18.88 -0.79 6.46
C GLY A 107 17.34 -0.87 6.56
N VAL A 108 16.61 -0.10 5.73
CA VAL A 108 15.15 0.06 5.86
C VAL A 108 14.37 -1.26 5.72
N GLN A 109 14.86 -2.24 4.99
CA GLN A 109 14.18 -3.54 4.90
C GLN A 109 14.18 -4.36 6.19
N GLY A 110 15.13 -4.13 7.10
CA GLY A 110 15.21 -4.88 8.35
C GLY A 110 15.67 -6.34 8.20
N THR A 111 16.10 -6.78 7.02
CA THR A 111 16.48 -8.17 6.70
C THR A 111 17.91 -8.51 7.13
N ASN A 112 18.73 -7.48 7.41
CA ASN A 112 20.13 -7.59 7.87
C ASN A 112 21.09 -8.26 6.86
N ASP A 113 20.76 -8.30 5.59
CA ASP A 113 21.58 -8.92 4.53
C ASP A 113 22.20 -7.91 3.55
N GLY A 114 21.75 -6.66 3.57
CA GLY A 114 22.32 -5.55 2.81
C GLY A 114 22.04 -5.59 1.30
N ILE A 115 20.97 -6.28 0.87
CA ILE A 115 20.59 -6.36 -0.55
C ILE A 115 19.15 -5.90 -0.80
N ASP A 116 18.89 -5.35 -2.00
CA ASP A 116 17.53 -5.03 -2.46
C ASP A 116 16.76 -6.32 -2.75
N HIS A 117 15.52 -6.42 -2.25
CA HIS A 117 14.66 -7.59 -2.49
C HIS A 117 13.49 -7.23 -3.40
N LYS A 118 13.38 -7.91 -4.53
CA LYS A 118 12.25 -7.79 -5.47
C LYS A 118 11.09 -8.73 -5.15
N VAL A 119 11.35 -9.71 -4.30
CA VAL A 119 10.36 -10.65 -3.76
C VAL A 119 10.19 -10.42 -2.27
N LEU A 120 9.02 -10.79 -1.77
CA LEU A 120 8.74 -10.71 -0.34
C LEU A 120 9.77 -11.52 0.45
N THR A 121 10.53 -10.86 1.29
CA THR A 121 11.58 -11.44 2.13
C THR A 121 11.23 -11.26 3.59
N ARG A 122 11.32 -12.33 4.38
CA ARG A 122 10.92 -12.31 5.78
C ARG A 122 11.90 -11.52 6.64
N ILE A 123 11.36 -10.69 7.54
CA ILE A 123 12.13 -9.95 8.56
C ILE A 123 12.21 -10.80 9.83
N GLY A 124 13.39 -11.34 10.10
CA GLY A 124 13.61 -12.20 11.28
C GLY A 124 12.80 -13.50 11.27
N THR A 125 12.55 -14.04 12.44
CA THR A 125 11.85 -15.34 12.61
C THR A 125 10.59 -15.25 13.48
N ASP A 126 10.31 -14.08 14.04
CA ASP A 126 9.19 -13.86 14.95
C ASP A 126 7.83 -13.92 14.23
N ASN A 127 6.81 -14.42 14.92
CA ASN A 127 5.42 -14.55 14.44
C ASN A 127 4.43 -13.86 15.39
N ASP A 128 4.88 -12.92 16.16
CA ASP A 128 4.08 -12.20 17.16
C ASP A 128 3.90 -10.71 16.82
N TRP A 129 4.12 -10.32 15.55
CA TRP A 129 3.88 -8.97 15.09
C TRP A 129 2.38 -8.70 14.98
N ALA A 130 1.93 -7.58 15.54
CA ALA A 130 0.51 -7.18 15.60
C ALA A 130 0.18 -6.02 14.68
N ASP A 131 1.09 -5.04 14.57
CA ASP A 131 0.94 -3.84 13.75
C ASP A 131 2.29 -3.35 13.23
N MET A 132 2.26 -2.50 12.20
CA MET A 132 3.45 -1.93 11.58
C MET A 132 3.18 -0.55 10.98
N ALA A 133 4.23 0.25 10.88
CA ALA A 133 4.26 1.53 10.20
C ALA A 133 5.60 1.76 9.51
N CYS A 134 5.66 2.68 8.58
CA CYS A 134 6.89 3.14 7.98
C CYS A 134 6.88 4.65 7.84
N SER A 135 8.06 5.26 7.82
CA SER A 135 8.19 6.62 7.35
C SER A 135 8.00 6.65 5.84
N ARG A 136 7.40 7.74 5.37
CA ARG A 136 7.29 8.03 3.94
C ARG A 136 8.39 9.01 3.54
N PHE A 137 8.51 9.33 2.31
CA PHE A 137 9.37 10.34 1.71
C PHE A 137 10.87 10.27 2.07
N LEU A 138 11.37 10.83 3.18
CA LEU A 138 12.82 10.92 3.49
C LEU A 138 13.25 10.10 4.72
N GLY A 139 12.30 9.50 5.43
CA GLY A 139 12.58 8.87 6.73
C GLY A 139 13.30 7.54 6.64
N ASP A 140 12.99 6.71 5.64
CA ASP A 140 13.54 5.36 5.42
C ASP A 140 13.70 4.54 6.71
N SER A 141 12.63 4.49 7.51
CA SER A 141 12.58 3.78 8.79
C SER A 141 11.32 2.92 8.89
N GLY A 142 11.44 1.75 9.47
CA GLY A 142 10.37 0.81 9.74
C GLY A 142 10.10 0.68 11.24
N PHE A 143 8.85 0.46 11.59
CA PHE A 143 8.37 0.26 12.96
C PHE A 143 7.37 -0.87 12.99
N ALA A 144 7.39 -1.66 14.06
CA ALA A 144 6.40 -2.68 14.31
C ALA A 144 6.11 -2.84 15.81
N ILE A 145 4.87 -3.19 16.12
CA ILE A 145 4.42 -3.47 17.49
C ILE A 145 4.11 -4.96 17.56
N LYS A 146 4.60 -5.61 18.60
CA LYS A 146 4.30 -7.01 18.88
C LYS A 146 3.00 -7.16 19.68
N THR A 147 2.44 -8.36 19.70
CA THR A 147 1.20 -8.69 20.43
C THR A 147 1.33 -8.46 21.95
N ASN A 148 2.55 -8.47 22.48
CA ASN A 148 2.84 -8.15 23.87
C ASN A 148 2.97 -6.63 24.12
N GLY A 149 2.72 -5.78 23.11
CA GLY A 149 2.78 -4.31 23.23
C GLY A 149 4.17 -3.70 23.16
N THR A 150 5.23 -4.47 22.88
CA THR A 150 6.58 -3.91 22.68
C THR A 150 6.71 -3.28 21.30
N LEU A 151 7.41 -2.13 21.21
CA LEU A 151 7.68 -1.41 19.97
C LEU A 151 9.11 -1.71 19.49
N TRP A 152 9.27 -1.91 18.19
CA TRP A 152 10.52 -2.20 17.51
C TRP A 152 10.72 -1.25 16.32
N ALA A 153 11.99 -0.90 16.03
CA ALA A 153 12.34 0.03 14.98
C ALA A 153 13.61 -0.40 14.23
N TRP A 154 13.72 -0.05 12.96
CA TRP A 154 14.89 -0.30 12.11
C TRP A 154 14.97 0.74 10.97
N GLY A 155 16.10 0.76 10.24
CA GLY A 155 16.34 1.68 9.14
C GLY A 155 17.22 2.86 9.54
N LYS A 156 17.06 4.00 8.85
CA LYS A 156 17.81 5.25 9.10
C LYS A 156 17.54 5.80 10.50
N ASN A 157 18.59 6.41 11.10
CA ASN A 157 18.50 6.94 12.47
C ASN A 157 19.31 8.24 12.70
N SER A 158 19.73 8.94 11.65
CA SER A 158 20.56 10.14 11.80
C SER A 158 19.88 11.29 12.57
N ALA A 159 18.56 11.30 12.58
CA ALA A 159 17.73 12.22 13.34
C ALA A 159 17.32 11.71 14.74
N GLY A 160 17.70 10.48 15.12
CA GLY A 160 17.23 9.81 16.33
C GLY A 160 15.81 9.23 16.16
N GLN A 161 15.31 9.12 14.91
CA GLN A 161 13.95 8.71 14.61
C GLN A 161 13.62 7.27 15.00
N LEU A 162 14.62 6.41 15.28
CA LEU A 162 14.35 5.07 15.82
C LEU A 162 14.01 5.05 17.31
N GLY A 163 14.33 6.13 18.07
CA GLY A 163 13.99 6.22 19.48
C GLY A 163 14.80 5.27 20.42
N ILE A 164 15.94 4.77 19.98
CA ILE A 164 16.75 3.74 20.66
C ILE A 164 17.91 4.32 21.48
N GLY A 165 17.89 5.61 21.82
CA GLY A 165 18.89 6.28 22.63
C GLY A 165 20.16 6.72 21.90
N ASN A 166 20.23 6.56 20.56
CA ASN A 166 21.36 6.93 19.74
C ASN A 166 20.92 7.35 18.32
N THR A 167 21.90 7.62 17.42
CA THR A 167 21.64 8.04 16.03
C THR A 167 22.19 7.05 14.98
N GLN A 168 22.44 5.81 15.36
CA GLN A 168 22.98 4.79 14.47
C GLN A 168 21.84 4.05 13.77
N ALA A 169 21.95 3.88 12.44
CA ALA A 169 21.03 3.09 11.66
C ALA A 169 21.04 1.61 12.11
N GLN A 170 19.90 0.96 11.98
CA GLN A 170 19.72 -0.45 12.33
C GLN A 170 19.26 -1.23 11.11
N THR A 171 19.96 -2.32 10.79
CA THR A 171 19.64 -3.19 9.66
C THR A 171 18.67 -4.33 9.98
N ALA A 172 18.32 -4.46 11.25
CA ALA A 172 17.35 -5.41 11.80
C ALA A 172 16.49 -4.72 12.87
N PRO A 173 15.28 -5.21 13.18
CA PRO A 173 14.45 -4.68 14.24
C PRO A 173 15.16 -4.66 15.60
N VAL A 174 15.17 -3.49 16.26
CA VAL A 174 15.69 -3.27 17.63
C VAL A 174 14.55 -2.73 18.48
N GLN A 175 14.42 -3.22 19.70
CA GLN A 175 13.35 -2.79 20.61
C GLN A 175 13.56 -1.33 21.07
N VAL A 176 12.49 -0.56 21.05
CA VAL A 176 12.43 0.83 21.51
C VAL A 176 12.04 0.86 22.99
N GLY A 177 13.02 1.12 23.85
CA GLY A 177 12.78 1.13 25.30
C GLY A 177 12.37 -0.24 25.86
N ALA A 178 11.71 -0.24 27.01
CA ALA A 178 11.25 -1.45 27.69
C ALA A 178 9.72 -1.50 27.88
N ASP A 179 9.00 -0.48 27.40
CA ASP A 179 7.56 -0.38 27.57
C ASP A 179 6.82 -1.43 26.74
N MET A 180 5.71 -1.92 27.28
CA MET A 180 4.91 -3.01 26.71
C MET A 180 3.43 -2.61 26.52
N ASP A 181 3.17 -1.34 26.32
CA ASP A 181 1.83 -0.76 26.25
C ASP A 181 1.62 0.11 25.01
N TRP A 182 2.48 -0.05 23.99
CA TRP A 182 2.34 0.66 22.73
C TRP A 182 1.13 0.16 21.95
N LYS A 183 0.29 1.12 21.49
CA LYS A 183 -0.94 0.88 20.71
C LYS A 183 -0.78 1.21 19.23
N GLN A 184 -0.10 2.32 18.93
CA GLN A 184 0.07 2.81 17.56
C GLN A 184 1.38 3.57 17.43
N VAL A 185 2.00 3.51 16.26
CA VAL A 185 3.15 4.33 15.88
C VAL A 185 2.91 4.97 14.52
N ALA A 186 3.31 6.23 14.35
CA ALA A 186 3.23 6.99 13.11
C ALA A 186 4.55 7.73 12.89
N ALA A 187 5.15 7.55 11.71
CA ALA A 187 6.46 8.08 11.39
C ALA A 187 6.38 9.12 10.26
N GLY A 188 6.93 10.30 10.51
CA GLY A 188 7.19 11.35 9.54
C GLY A 188 8.58 11.23 8.91
N CYS A 189 9.11 12.35 8.41
CA CYS A 189 10.44 12.38 7.81
C CYS A 189 11.56 12.18 8.84
N SER A 190 11.47 12.82 10.00
CA SER A 190 12.51 12.82 11.04
C SER A 190 11.97 12.74 12.45
N SER A 191 10.68 12.90 12.63
CA SER A 191 9.97 12.78 13.91
C SER A 191 8.99 11.61 13.87
N VAL A 192 8.75 11.01 15.02
CA VAL A 192 7.84 9.89 15.23
C VAL A 192 6.91 10.21 16.37
N LEU A 193 5.65 9.89 16.22
CA LEU A 193 4.64 9.94 17.27
C LEU A 193 4.09 8.54 17.53
N ALA A 194 3.74 8.28 18.77
CA ALA A 194 3.15 7.01 19.15
C ALA A 194 2.11 7.18 20.27
N LEU A 195 1.17 6.28 20.32
CA LEU A 195 0.15 6.18 21.36
C LEU A 195 0.36 4.96 22.21
N LYS A 196 0.15 5.09 23.49
CA LYS A 196 0.02 3.99 24.41
C LYS A 196 -1.45 3.61 24.62
N THR A 197 -1.67 2.44 25.18
CA THR A 197 -3.03 1.88 25.44
C THR A 197 -3.85 2.72 26.42
N ASP A 198 -3.19 3.51 27.27
CA ASP A 198 -3.84 4.47 28.16
C ASP A 198 -4.33 5.73 27.43
N GLY A 199 -3.99 5.91 26.15
CA GLY A 199 -4.30 7.07 25.34
C GLY A 199 -3.32 8.22 25.48
N SER A 200 -2.18 8.04 26.15
CA SER A 200 -1.11 9.03 26.20
C SER A 200 -0.33 9.13 24.90
N LEU A 201 0.09 10.35 24.55
CA LEU A 201 0.85 10.64 23.32
C LEU A 201 2.34 10.76 23.67
N TRP A 202 3.17 10.13 22.85
CA TRP A 202 4.62 10.09 22.94
C TRP A 202 5.26 10.47 21.61
N GLY A 203 6.51 10.98 21.66
CA GLY A 203 7.23 11.31 20.45
C GLY A 203 8.74 11.28 20.62
N TRP A 204 9.47 11.16 19.51
CA TRP A 204 10.93 11.19 19.44
C TRP A 204 11.40 11.54 18.03
N GLY A 205 12.74 11.63 17.86
CA GLY A 205 13.37 12.07 16.62
C GLY A 205 13.71 13.55 16.64
N PHE A 206 13.81 14.18 15.47
CA PHE A 206 14.17 15.57 15.33
C PHE A 206 12.94 16.47 15.23
N ASN A 207 12.80 17.38 16.17
CA ASN A 207 11.71 18.36 16.25
C ASN A 207 12.04 19.61 15.44
N MET A 208 11.76 19.59 14.13
CA MET A 208 12.08 20.71 13.25
C MET A 208 11.00 21.79 13.26
N TYR A 209 9.74 21.41 13.30
CA TYR A 209 8.57 22.29 13.19
C TYR A 209 7.58 22.13 14.33
N SER A 210 8.07 21.82 15.52
CA SER A 210 7.26 21.63 16.74
C SER A 210 6.34 20.40 16.73
N GLU A 211 6.66 19.35 15.94
CA GLU A 211 5.92 18.08 15.94
C GLU A 211 5.97 17.42 17.32
N LEU A 212 7.08 17.63 18.06
CA LEU A 212 7.28 17.18 19.44
C LEU A 212 7.04 18.33 20.41
N PHE A 213 5.82 18.87 20.45
CA PHE A 213 5.49 20.04 21.25
C PHE A 213 5.93 19.89 22.70
N GLY A 214 6.41 21.02 23.30
CA GLY A 214 7.00 21.02 24.64
C GLY A 214 8.44 20.53 24.75
N HIS A 215 9.05 20.09 23.62
CA HIS A 215 10.44 19.63 23.56
C HIS A 215 11.19 20.33 22.45
N GLU A 216 12.49 20.51 22.62
CA GLU A 216 13.36 21.13 21.61
C GLU A 216 14.42 20.15 21.08
N GLY A 217 14.84 20.33 19.83
CA GLY A 217 15.94 19.58 19.21
C GLY A 217 15.64 18.10 19.00
N LYS A 218 16.63 17.25 19.24
CA LYS A 218 16.53 15.80 19.03
C LYS A 218 16.16 15.10 20.33
N GLN A 219 15.11 14.29 20.26
CA GLN A 219 14.73 13.34 21.29
C GLN A 219 15.16 11.94 20.84
N LEU A 220 16.20 11.39 21.45
CA LEU A 220 16.76 10.08 21.04
C LEU A 220 16.00 8.88 21.61
N SER A 221 15.09 9.12 22.54
CA SER A 221 14.20 8.14 23.16
C SER A 221 12.80 8.71 23.28
N PRO A 222 11.76 7.87 23.38
CA PRO A 222 10.40 8.34 23.56
C PRO A 222 10.24 9.29 24.74
N VAL A 223 9.65 10.47 24.51
CA VAL A 223 9.25 11.43 25.53
C VAL A 223 7.74 11.63 25.48
N ARG A 224 7.11 11.82 26.65
CA ARG A 224 5.67 12.06 26.71
C ARG A 224 5.34 13.46 26.23
N LEU A 225 4.33 13.59 25.36
CA LEU A 225 3.85 14.85 24.84
C LEU A 225 2.53 15.24 25.50
N GLY A 226 2.59 16.26 26.37
CA GLY A 226 1.44 16.69 27.16
C GLY A 226 1.01 15.71 28.26
N SER A 227 -0.14 15.99 28.86
CA SER A 227 -0.70 15.21 29.97
C SER A 227 -1.97 14.44 29.64
N GLU A 228 -2.53 14.72 28.44
CA GLU A 228 -3.79 14.12 27.99
C GLU A 228 -3.67 12.60 27.79
N THR A 229 -4.80 11.91 27.95
CA THR A 229 -4.93 10.44 27.79
C THR A 229 -6.19 10.06 27.01
N ASP A 230 -6.70 10.99 26.24
CA ASP A 230 -7.89 10.80 25.39
C ASP A 230 -7.58 10.72 23.89
N TRP A 231 -6.30 10.56 23.53
CA TRP A 231 -5.90 10.35 22.15
C TRP A 231 -6.27 8.93 21.68
N GLU A 232 -6.84 8.84 20.47
CA GLU A 232 -7.30 7.57 19.87
C GLU A 232 -6.50 7.18 18.64
N GLN A 233 -6.12 8.17 17.81
CA GLN A 233 -5.34 7.96 16.60
C GLN A 233 -4.30 9.07 16.44
N VAL A 234 -3.14 8.73 15.87
CA VAL A 234 -2.10 9.70 15.49
C VAL A 234 -1.59 9.42 14.08
N VAL A 235 -1.31 10.47 13.33
CA VAL A 235 -0.71 10.40 12.00
C VAL A 235 0.34 11.50 11.87
N VAL A 236 1.48 11.19 11.27
CA VAL A 236 2.50 12.17 10.91
C VAL A 236 2.65 12.20 9.40
N ILE A 237 2.52 13.38 8.82
CA ILE A 237 2.69 13.64 7.39
C ILE A 237 3.82 14.64 7.25
N ASP A 238 4.99 14.15 6.85
CA ASP A 238 6.25 14.92 6.77
C ASP A 238 6.61 15.59 8.09
N PHE A 239 6.34 16.87 8.24
CA PHE A 239 6.60 17.69 9.43
C PHE A 239 5.30 18.17 10.11
N ARG A 240 4.20 17.47 9.88
CA ARG A 240 2.87 17.79 10.39
C ARG A 240 2.34 16.63 11.20
N ALA A 241 1.86 16.95 12.36
CA ALA A 241 1.24 16.01 13.27
C ALA A 241 -0.27 16.20 13.31
N TYR A 242 -1.00 15.11 13.25
CA TYR A 242 -2.45 15.06 13.38
C TYR A 242 -2.82 14.00 14.40
N ALA A 243 -3.80 14.29 15.23
CA ALA A 243 -4.33 13.33 16.16
C ALA A 243 -5.85 13.46 16.28
N VAL A 244 -6.50 12.34 16.56
CA VAL A 244 -7.94 12.26 16.81
C VAL A 244 -8.14 11.88 18.27
N LYS A 245 -9.01 12.60 18.96
CA LYS A 245 -9.45 12.24 20.30
C LYS A 245 -10.56 11.21 20.28
N LYS A 246 -10.81 10.55 21.40
CA LYS A 246 -11.89 9.54 21.57
C LYS A 246 -13.28 10.07 21.24
N ASP A 247 -13.49 11.39 21.35
CA ASP A 247 -14.74 12.06 20.95
C ASP A 247 -14.86 12.25 19.42
N GLY A 248 -13.80 11.93 18.66
CA GLY A 248 -13.75 12.06 17.21
C GLY A 248 -13.30 13.43 16.71
N THR A 249 -12.86 14.34 17.58
CA THR A 249 -12.33 15.64 17.18
C THR A 249 -10.92 15.52 16.60
N LEU A 250 -10.63 16.32 15.55
CA LEU A 250 -9.31 16.39 14.90
C LEU A 250 -8.47 17.51 15.52
N TRP A 251 -7.23 17.20 15.81
CA TRP A 251 -6.22 18.13 16.31
C TRP A 251 -4.99 18.08 15.41
N ALA A 252 -4.36 19.23 15.18
CA ALA A 252 -3.19 19.32 14.33
C ALA A 252 -2.16 20.33 14.88
N TRP A 253 -0.87 20.06 14.57
CA TRP A 253 0.26 20.93 14.94
C TRP A 253 1.47 20.63 14.05
N GLY A 254 2.51 21.47 14.14
CA GLY A 254 3.71 21.35 13.31
C GLY A 254 3.75 22.42 12.21
N ASP A 255 4.34 22.07 11.07
CA ASP A 255 4.40 22.94 9.89
C ASP A 255 3.01 23.20 9.33
N ASN A 256 2.65 24.49 9.20
CA ASN A 256 1.38 24.89 8.57
C ASN A 256 1.58 25.57 7.21
N ALA A 257 2.67 25.25 6.50
CA ALA A 257 2.83 25.71 5.14
C ALA A 257 1.59 25.36 4.32
N ASN A 258 1.12 26.36 3.56
CA ASN A 258 -0.04 26.21 2.69
C ASN A 258 -1.36 25.81 3.41
N ASN A 259 -1.50 26.09 4.70
CA ASN A 259 -2.67 25.76 5.52
C ASN A 259 -3.01 24.25 5.57
N LEU A 260 -2.02 23.38 5.41
CA LEU A 260 -2.25 21.92 5.41
C LEU A 260 -2.70 21.37 6.76
N LEU A 261 -2.50 22.11 7.85
CA LEU A 261 -3.08 21.76 9.15
C LEU A 261 -4.60 22.04 9.23
N GLY A 262 -5.20 22.66 8.18
CA GLY A 262 -6.62 23.00 8.15
C GLY A 262 -6.98 24.31 8.88
N PHE A 263 -5.98 25.14 9.22
CA PHE A 263 -6.19 26.45 9.83
C PHE A 263 -5.96 27.55 8.81
N ASN A 264 -6.79 28.60 8.87
CA ASN A 264 -6.51 29.84 8.19
C ASN A 264 -5.46 30.60 8.99
N THR A 265 -4.25 30.73 8.47
CA THR A 265 -3.22 31.57 9.07
C THR A 265 -3.36 32.99 8.54
N PRO A 266 -3.24 34.03 9.42
CA PRO A 266 -3.16 35.37 8.96
C PRO A 266 -1.92 35.55 8.06
N THR A 267 -2.10 36.18 6.92
CA THR A 267 -0.99 36.73 6.14
C THR A 267 -0.61 38.05 6.77
N GLU A 268 0.64 38.20 7.21
CA GLU A 268 1.15 39.55 7.57
C GLU A 268 1.51 40.26 6.27
N GLU A 269 0.93 41.44 6.05
CA GLU A 269 1.32 42.33 4.97
C GLU A 269 2.56 43.12 5.43
N GLU A 270 3.73 42.84 4.88
CA GLU A 270 4.88 43.72 4.95
C GLU A 270 4.88 44.67 3.75
N THR A 271 5.26 45.90 3.96
CA THR A 271 5.49 46.87 2.88
C THR A 271 6.98 46.89 2.53
N THR A 272 7.30 46.88 1.22
CA THR A 272 8.69 47.15 0.77
C THR A 272 9.13 48.55 1.23
N ALA A 273 10.47 48.79 1.19
CA ALA A 273 11.02 50.14 1.45
C ALA A 273 10.44 51.22 0.52
N GLU A 274 9.79 50.82 -0.56
CA GLU A 274 9.10 51.71 -1.53
C GLU A 274 7.60 51.83 -1.25
N GLY A 275 7.09 51.24 -0.15
CA GLY A 275 5.69 51.33 0.27
C GLY A 275 4.72 50.41 -0.48
N ASN A 276 5.22 49.47 -1.29
CA ASN A 276 4.36 48.49 -1.94
C ASN A 276 4.07 47.33 -0.97
N PRO A 277 2.82 46.88 -0.85
CA PRO A 277 2.49 45.72 -0.03
C PRO A 277 3.13 44.49 -0.64
N VAL A 278 3.93 43.77 0.14
CA VAL A 278 4.43 42.42 -0.16
C VAL A 278 3.73 41.47 0.78
N GLU A 279 3.00 40.55 0.26
CA GLU A 279 2.44 39.47 1.04
C GLU A 279 3.61 38.54 1.50
N VAL A 280 4.12 38.80 2.70
CA VAL A 280 5.07 37.89 3.34
C VAL A 280 4.26 36.74 3.92
N VAL A 281 4.25 35.64 3.22
CA VAL A 281 3.71 34.38 3.77
C VAL A 281 4.74 33.85 4.79
N THR A 282 4.67 34.35 6.01
CA THR A 282 5.31 33.66 7.13
C THR A 282 4.63 32.29 7.25
N VAL A 283 5.41 31.20 7.15
CA VAL A 283 4.92 29.85 7.38
C VAL A 283 4.76 29.70 8.90
N PRO A 284 3.56 29.88 9.48
CA PRO A 284 3.43 29.78 10.92
C PRO A 284 3.49 28.32 11.31
N GLN A 285 4.36 28.02 12.26
CA GLN A 285 4.32 26.77 12.99
C GLN A 285 3.19 26.82 14.01
N ILE A 286 2.44 25.76 14.10
CA ILE A 286 1.51 25.53 15.21
C ILE A 286 2.25 24.71 16.26
N THR A 287 2.61 25.36 17.36
CA THR A 287 3.57 24.79 18.34
C THR A 287 2.94 23.86 19.36
N ALA A 288 1.62 23.66 19.35
CA ALA A 288 0.89 22.76 20.24
C ALA A 288 -0.37 22.24 19.55
N PRO A 289 -0.90 21.09 19.98
CA PRO A 289 -2.16 20.56 19.44
C PRO A 289 -3.27 21.59 19.44
N THR A 290 -3.80 21.88 18.27
CA THR A 290 -4.86 22.86 18.06
C THR A 290 -6.04 22.19 17.37
N HIS A 291 -7.27 22.45 17.84
CA HIS A 291 -8.49 21.84 17.33
C HIS A 291 -8.80 22.33 15.90
N VAL A 292 -8.94 21.41 14.97
CA VAL A 292 -9.28 21.71 13.56
C VAL A 292 -10.80 21.78 13.42
N THR A 293 -11.35 22.99 13.42
CA THR A 293 -12.81 23.22 13.37
C THR A 293 -13.37 23.29 11.95
N SER A 294 -12.51 23.28 10.92
CA SER A 294 -12.92 23.31 9.51
C SER A 294 -13.43 21.95 8.99
N ILE A 295 -13.20 20.87 9.73
CA ILE A 295 -13.65 19.51 9.42
C ILE A 295 -14.84 19.18 10.32
N GLU A 296 -15.98 18.91 9.69
CA GLU A 296 -17.22 18.57 10.40
C GLU A 296 -17.40 17.03 10.50
N GLY A 297 -17.96 16.58 11.62
CA GLY A 297 -18.27 15.17 11.87
C GLY A 297 -17.16 14.44 12.64
N LYS A 298 -17.45 13.21 13.03
CA LYS A 298 -16.50 12.34 13.75
C LYS A 298 -15.45 11.82 12.80
N VAL A 299 -14.19 12.14 13.07
CA VAL A 299 -13.06 11.65 12.26
C VAL A 299 -12.83 10.17 12.50
N LEU A 300 -12.79 9.40 11.42
CA LEU A 300 -12.53 7.96 11.42
C LEU A 300 -11.10 7.64 10.98
N THR A 301 -10.58 8.37 9.99
CA THR A 301 -9.22 8.15 9.51
C THR A 301 -8.65 9.42 8.87
N ILE A 302 -7.34 9.52 8.94
CA ILE A 302 -6.53 10.58 8.35
C ILE A 302 -5.47 9.91 7.49
N SER A 303 -5.23 10.45 6.32
CA SER A 303 -4.12 10.06 5.47
C SER A 303 -3.57 11.26 4.72
N GLY A 304 -2.35 11.16 4.21
CA GLY A 304 -1.75 12.22 3.42
C GLY A 304 -0.31 11.90 3.06
N CYS A 305 0.23 12.70 2.17
CA CYS A 305 1.62 12.66 1.77
C CYS A 305 2.01 14.02 1.22
N GLU A 306 3.19 14.53 1.60
CA GLU A 306 3.74 15.81 1.15
C GLU A 306 2.74 16.99 1.26
N ASN A 307 2.09 17.33 0.16
CA ASN A 307 1.28 18.53 0.02
C ASN A 307 -0.23 18.26 0.01
N THR A 308 -0.67 17.08 0.42
CA THR A 308 -2.10 16.73 0.50
C THR A 308 -2.44 16.13 1.84
N LEU A 309 -3.60 16.52 2.36
CA LEU A 309 -4.25 15.94 3.52
C LEU A 309 -5.62 15.43 3.13
N SER A 310 -5.93 14.20 3.54
CA SER A 310 -7.23 13.56 3.39
C SER A 310 -7.76 13.20 4.77
N VAL A 311 -8.97 13.64 5.07
CA VAL A 311 -9.66 13.32 6.32
C VAL A 311 -11.01 12.69 6.00
N ALA A 312 -11.31 11.57 6.61
CA ALA A 312 -12.58 10.88 6.45
C ALA A 312 -13.39 10.96 7.73
N THR A 313 -14.65 11.36 7.59
CA THR A 313 -15.59 11.45 8.71
C THR A 313 -16.81 10.54 8.48
N GLY A 314 -17.41 10.06 9.57
CA GLY A 314 -18.57 9.17 9.49
C GLY A 314 -18.96 8.58 10.83
N THR A 315 -19.74 7.50 10.79
CA THR A 315 -20.27 6.82 11.97
C THR A 315 -20.07 5.32 11.87
N ASP A 316 -19.90 4.65 13.01
CA ASP A 316 -19.80 3.18 13.14
C ASP A 316 -18.76 2.54 12.21
N GLY A 317 -17.63 3.24 11.98
CA GLY A 317 -16.55 2.78 11.10
C GLY A 317 -16.83 2.94 9.60
N VAL A 318 -17.99 3.47 9.21
CA VAL A 318 -18.33 3.74 7.80
C VAL A 318 -18.03 5.19 7.46
N ILE A 319 -17.19 5.40 6.45
CA ILE A 319 -16.85 6.74 5.94
C ILE A 319 -18.05 7.28 5.14
N GLU A 320 -18.55 8.43 5.54
CA GLU A 320 -19.68 9.12 4.93
C GLU A 320 -19.27 10.37 4.14
N LYS A 321 -18.22 11.05 4.61
CA LYS A 321 -17.65 12.24 3.95
C LYS A 321 -16.12 12.15 3.89
N VAL A 322 -15.56 12.71 2.84
CA VAL A 322 -14.12 12.88 2.66
C VAL A 322 -13.81 14.35 2.46
N TRP A 323 -12.83 14.83 3.17
CA TRP A 323 -12.32 16.19 3.14
C TRP A 323 -10.90 16.16 2.60
N MET A 324 -10.61 16.99 1.61
CA MET A 324 -9.30 17.07 0.96
C MET A 324 -8.76 18.49 1.08
N LEU A 325 -7.48 18.62 1.44
CA LEU A 325 -6.76 19.88 1.49
C LEU A 325 -5.43 19.76 0.76
N GLY A 326 -4.93 20.89 0.31
CA GLY A 326 -3.58 21.00 -0.23
C GLY A 326 -3.51 21.11 -1.73
N SER A 327 -2.41 20.60 -2.28
CA SER A 327 -2.12 20.67 -3.71
C SER A 327 -3.12 19.84 -4.54
N ASN A 328 -3.64 20.45 -5.60
CA ASN A 328 -4.45 19.78 -6.62
C ASN A 328 -3.63 19.48 -7.90
N THR A 329 -2.32 19.45 -7.77
CA THR A 329 -1.46 18.95 -8.84
C THR A 329 -1.91 17.52 -9.20
N ASP A 330 -1.98 17.22 -10.47
CA ASP A 330 -2.40 15.91 -10.97
C ASP A 330 -3.82 15.47 -10.52
N GLY A 331 -4.66 16.42 -10.04
CA GLY A 331 -6.01 16.11 -9.58
C GLY A 331 -6.07 15.43 -8.20
N ALA A 332 -5.07 15.65 -7.35
CA ALA A 332 -4.92 14.97 -6.05
C ALA A 332 -6.15 15.14 -5.13
N LEU A 333 -6.93 16.21 -5.28
CA LEU A 333 -8.14 16.45 -4.49
C LEU A 333 -9.40 15.74 -5.03
N GLY A 334 -9.35 15.18 -6.25
CA GLY A 334 -10.47 14.44 -6.83
C GLY A 334 -11.74 15.24 -7.14
N ASP A 335 -11.67 16.58 -7.08
CA ASP A 335 -12.81 17.50 -7.25
C ASP A 335 -13.15 17.80 -8.73
N GLY A 336 -12.44 17.19 -9.66
CA GLY A 336 -12.58 17.41 -11.10
C GLY A 336 -11.77 18.58 -11.62
N LYS A 337 -10.95 19.22 -10.79
CA LYS A 337 -10.03 20.30 -11.15
C LYS A 337 -8.59 19.79 -11.06
N GLY A 338 -7.66 20.49 -11.68
CA GLY A 338 -6.23 20.14 -11.66
C GLY A 338 -5.47 20.90 -12.74
N LEU A 339 -4.16 20.67 -12.87
CA LEU A 339 -3.35 21.18 -13.98
C LEU A 339 -3.68 20.44 -15.28
N GLY A 340 -4.89 20.63 -15.78
CA GLY A 340 -5.28 20.19 -17.11
C GLY A 340 -5.37 21.38 -18.05
N ASN A 341 -4.79 21.31 -19.25
CA ASN A 341 -4.97 22.25 -20.35
C ASN A 341 -4.33 23.64 -20.17
N GLY A 342 -3.09 23.71 -19.73
CA GLY A 342 -2.29 24.95 -19.80
C GLY A 342 -2.56 25.95 -18.67
N ASN A 343 -3.25 25.57 -17.63
CA ASN A 343 -3.38 26.39 -16.44
C ASN A 343 -2.04 26.42 -15.70
N LYS A 344 -1.43 27.61 -15.57
CA LYS A 344 -0.12 27.81 -14.93
C LYS A 344 -0.20 27.86 -13.41
N ASP A 345 -1.41 28.07 -12.87
CA ASP A 345 -1.64 28.17 -11.43
C ASP A 345 -1.99 26.78 -10.89
N ILE A 346 -1.15 26.26 -10.03
CA ILE A 346 -1.43 25.02 -9.29
C ILE A 346 -2.60 25.32 -8.36
N PRO A 347 -3.79 24.75 -8.58
CA PRO A 347 -4.90 24.98 -7.67
C PRO A 347 -4.53 24.36 -6.32
N PHE A 348 -4.53 25.18 -5.29
CA PHE A 348 -4.25 24.78 -3.93
C PHE A 348 -5.49 25.03 -3.07
N ALA A 349 -6.03 23.98 -2.46
CA ALA A 349 -7.17 24.12 -1.55
C ALA A 349 -6.68 24.49 -0.15
N LYS A 350 -6.82 25.76 0.21
CA LYS A 350 -6.56 26.28 1.57
C LYS A 350 -7.72 25.99 2.54
N VAL A 351 -8.87 25.62 2.03
CA VAL A 351 -10.06 25.17 2.76
C VAL A 351 -10.45 23.78 2.29
N PRO A 352 -11.04 22.96 3.17
CA PRO A 352 -11.43 21.60 2.79
C PRO A 352 -12.39 21.55 1.60
N VAL A 353 -12.10 20.69 0.63
CA VAL A 353 -12.97 20.40 -0.51
C VAL A 353 -13.35 18.92 -0.50
N HIS A 354 -14.39 18.56 -1.24
CA HIS A 354 -14.83 17.18 -1.37
C HIS A 354 -14.44 16.62 -2.75
N PRO A 355 -13.96 15.37 -2.82
CA PRO A 355 -13.81 14.68 -4.09
C PRO A 355 -15.17 14.42 -4.74
N SER A 356 -15.20 14.28 -6.07
CA SER A 356 -16.42 14.04 -6.85
C SER A 356 -16.92 12.59 -6.71
N LEU A 357 -17.20 12.16 -5.50
CA LEU A 357 -17.74 10.84 -5.18
C LEU A 357 -19.28 10.85 -5.24
N LYS A 358 -19.87 9.71 -5.64
CA LYS A 358 -21.32 9.53 -5.56
C LYS A 358 -21.74 9.41 -4.09
N SER A 359 -22.78 10.13 -3.69
CA SER A 359 -23.30 10.14 -2.30
C SER A 359 -23.83 8.78 -1.81
N SER A 360 -24.12 7.85 -2.73
CA SER A 360 -24.55 6.49 -2.40
C SER A 360 -23.41 5.56 -1.98
N LEU A 361 -22.14 5.93 -2.28
CA LEU A 361 -20.99 5.11 -1.93
C LEU A 361 -20.68 5.22 -0.45
N LYS A 362 -20.41 4.08 0.17
CA LYS A 362 -19.94 3.95 1.56
C LYS A 362 -18.54 3.34 1.53
N PHE A 363 -17.65 3.85 2.36
CA PHE A 363 -16.26 3.41 2.36
C PHE A 363 -15.86 2.85 3.72
N ALA A 364 -15.00 1.83 3.69
CA ALA A 364 -14.41 1.17 4.86
C ALA A 364 -12.98 1.63 5.14
N GLY A 365 -12.30 2.23 4.16
CA GLY A 365 -10.91 2.64 4.30
C GLY A 365 -10.49 3.70 3.29
N MET A 366 -9.42 4.43 3.63
CA MET A 366 -8.81 5.45 2.80
C MET A 366 -7.30 5.49 3.02
N SER A 367 -6.53 5.66 1.96
CA SER A 367 -5.09 5.88 2.04
C SER A 367 -4.62 6.80 0.90
N SER A 368 -3.74 7.74 1.23
CA SER A 368 -3.18 8.69 0.25
C SER A 368 -1.68 8.51 0.12
N GLY A 369 -1.19 8.48 -1.12
CA GLY A 369 0.22 8.52 -1.48
C GLY A 369 0.59 9.89 -2.06
N GLN A 370 1.73 9.95 -2.78
CA GLN A 370 2.19 11.20 -3.39
C GLN A 370 1.23 11.64 -4.52
N ASN A 371 0.43 12.65 -4.23
CA ASN A 371 -0.56 13.23 -5.15
C ASN A 371 -1.66 12.26 -5.65
N TYR A 372 -1.94 11.19 -4.96
CA TYR A 372 -3.07 10.31 -5.25
C TYR A 372 -3.71 9.75 -3.99
N THR A 373 -4.96 9.35 -4.11
CA THR A 373 -5.73 8.73 -3.01
C THR A 373 -6.45 7.49 -3.51
N VAL A 374 -6.51 6.47 -2.68
CA VAL A 374 -7.29 5.25 -2.88
C VAL A 374 -8.23 5.02 -1.71
N MET A 375 -9.43 4.53 -2.00
CA MET A 375 -10.46 4.25 -1.01
C MET A 375 -11.10 2.89 -1.27
N LEU A 376 -11.37 2.17 -0.19
CA LEU A 376 -12.07 0.89 -0.22
C LEU A 376 -13.53 1.11 0.16
N THR A 377 -14.46 0.64 -0.68
CA THR A 377 -15.90 0.65 -0.35
C THR A 377 -16.23 -0.48 0.63
N THR A 378 -17.38 -0.36 1.29
CA THR A 378 -17.92 -1.45 2.12
C THR A 378 -18.25 -2.71 1.33
N ASP A 379 -18.49 -2.58 0.04
CA ASP A 379 -18.82 -3.68 -0.87
C ASP A 379 -17.55 -4.31 -1.50
N GLY A 380 -16.36 -3.75 -1.21
CA GLY A 380 -15.07 -4.30 -1.63
C GLY A 380 -14.56 -3.80 -2.97
N ASP A 381 -15.05 -2.66 -3.48
CA ASP A 381 -14.47 -1.97 -4.63
C ASP A 381 -13.39 -0.99 -4.17
N ILE A 382 -12.32 -0.83 -4.95
CA ILE A 382 -11.36 0.26 -4.77
C ILE A 382 -11.69 1.40 -5.73
N TRP A 383 -11.71 2.61 -5.21
CA TRP A 383 -11.77 3.86 -5.96
C TRP A 383 -10.46 4.62 -5.80
N GLY A 384 -10.00 5.27 -6.87
CA GLY A 384 -8.76 6.05 -6.85
C GLY A 384 -8.82 7.28 -7.72
N TRP A 385 -8.01 8.28 -7.40
CA TRP A 385 -7.84 9.52 -8.17
C TRP A 385 -6.48 10.16 -7.90
N GLY A 386 -6.13 11.16 -8.72
CA GLY A 386 -4.88 11.89 -8.63
C GLY A 386 -3.81 11.39 -9.61
N CYS A 387 -2.56 11.48 -9.23
CA CYS A 387 -1.40 11.10 -10.02
C CYS A 387 -1.43 9.61 -10.39
N ASN A 388 -1.12 9.31 -11.66
CA ASN A 388 -0.99 7.94 -12.18
C ASN A 388 0.30 7.73 -12.98
N ARG A 389 1.32 8.58 -12.78
CA ARG A 389 2.58 8.52 -13.55
C ARG A 389 3.39 7.26 -13.32
N GLY A 390 3.16 6.57 -12.23
CA GLY A 390 3.73 5.26 -11.92
C GLY A 390 2.82 4.08 -12.27
N GLY A 391 1.57 4.33 -12.65
CA GLY A 391 0.53 3.30 -12.77
C GLY A 391 -0.20 3.01 -11.45
N GLN A 392 -0.01 3.86 -10.42
CA GLN A 392 -0.50 3.62 -9.06
C GLN A 392 -2.03 3.60 -8.90
N LEU A 393 -2.78 4.01 -9.93
CA LEU A 393 -4.24 3.88 -9.96
C LEU A 393 -4.73 2.57 -10.61
N GLY A 394 -3.84 1.73 -11.15
CA GLY A 394 -4.20 0.40 -11.63
C GLY A 394 -5.26 0.37 -12.73
N ASP A 395 -5.33 1.40 -13.57
CA ASP A 395 -6.40 1.65 -14.53
C ASP A 395 -6.05 1.23 -15.97
N GLU A 396 -5.06 0.34 -16.10
CA GLU A 396 -4.60 -0.19 -17.40
C GLU A 396 -4.00 0.88 -18.34
N THR A 397 -3.66 2.08 -17.81
CA THR A 397 -3.01 3.11 -18.64
C THR A 397 -1.71 2.54 -19.22
N PRO A 398 -1.51 2.58 -20.55
CA PRO A 398 -0.30 2.06 -21.18
C PRO A 398 0.97 2.72 -20.66
N ASN A 399 2.06 1.94 -20.52
CA ASN A 399 3.32 2.40 -19.91
C ASN A 399 3.95 3.61 -20.63
N ASP A 400 3.76 3.74 -21.94
CA ASP A 400 4.21 4.89 -22.75
C ASP A 400 3.41 6.18 -22.49
N GLN A 401 2.22 6.07 -21.89
CA GLN A 401 1.33 7.19 -21.54
C GLN A 401 1.40 7.56 -20.06
N LEU A 402 2.03 6.75 -19.22
CA LEU A 402 2.07 6.96 -17.76
C LEU A 402 2.74 8.28 -17.34
N GLN A 403 3.70 8.78 -18.10
CA GLN A 403 4.46 10.00 -17.75
C GLN A 403 3.59 11.26 -17.54
N VAL A 404 2.39 11.28 -18.13
CA VAL A 404 1.44 12.38 -18.06
C VAL A 404 0.07 11.94 -17.54
N ALA A 405 -0.03 10.70 -17.02
CA ALA A 405 -1.29 10.14 -16.57
C ALA A 405 -1.70 10.68 -15.20
N TYR A 406 -2.95 11.10 -15.10
CA TYR A 406 -3.62 11.47 -13.85
C TYR A 406 -5.14 11.37 -14.00
N LYS A 407 -5.85 11.27 -12.88
CA LYS A 407 -7.31 11.25 -12.83
C LYS A 407 -7.84 12.38 -11.96
N LEU A 408 -8.52 13.34 -12.57
CA LEU A 408 -9.10 14.49 -11.88
C LEU A 408 -10.32 14.14 -11.03
N LYS A 409 -10.95 13.00 -11.30
CA LYS A 409 -12.12 12.46 -10.60
C LYS A 409 -11.88 11.02 -10.21
N PRO A 410 -12.53 10.56 -9.14
CA PRO A 410 -12.47 9.16 -8.74
C PRO A 410 -12.87 8.18 -9.86
N ILE A 411 -12.07 7.14 -10.03
CA ILE A 411 -12.32 5.99 -10.93
C ILE A 411 -12.34 4.70 -10.11
N VAL A 412 -12.99 3.66 -10.63
CA VAL A 412 -12.96 2.32 -10.06
C VAL A 412 -11.68 1.61 -10.50
N ILE A 413 -11.05 0.91 -9.57
CA ILE A 413 -9.91 0.02 -9.81
C ILE A 413 -10.42 -1.41 -9.73
N ASN A 414 -10.44 -2.11 -10.85
CA ASN A 414 -11.01 -3.45 -10.95
C ASN A 414 -10.26 -4.45 -10.05
N CYS A 415 -11.01 -5.29 -9.36
CA CYS A 415 -10.46 -6.45 -8.67
C CYS A 415 -10.22 -7.56 -9.69
N PRO A 416 -8.97 -8.06 -9.83
CA PRO A 416 -8.72 -9.20 -10.70
C PRO A 416 -9.53 -10.40 -10.22
N GLN A 417 -10.33 -10.94 -11.12
CA GLN A 417 -11.02 -12.21 -10.93
C GLN A 417 -10.08 -13.32 -11.40
N ASP A 418 -10.13 -14.47 -10.75
CA ASP A 418 -9.46 -15.62 -11.33
C ASP A 418 -10.20 -15.91 -12.63
N GLU A 419 -9.56 -15.59 -13.76
CA GLU A 419 -10.04 -16.12 -15.01
C GLU A 419 -10.10 -17.63 -14.80
N VAL A 420 -11.24 -18.23 -15.12
CA VAL A 420 -11.29 -19.67 -15.44
C VAL A 420 -10.30 -19.79 -16.58
N SER A 421 -9.06 -20.10 -16.23
CA SER A 421 -7.95 -19.97 -17.17
C SER A 421 -8.18 -20.97 -18.29
N SER A 422 -8.78 -20.48 -19.38
CA SER A 422 -8.51 -21.08 -20.68
C SER A 422 -7.01 -20.82 -20.90
N VAL A 423 -6.19 -21.79 -20.53
CA VAL A 423 -4.77 -21.77 -20.83
C VAL A 423 -4.67 -21.63 -22.33
N GLY A 424 -4.00 -20.56 -22.78
CA GLY A 424 -4.07 -20.08 -24.13
C GLY A 424 -3.88 -21.13 -25.22
N SER A 425 -4.46 -20.90 -26.37
CA SER A 425 -4.24 -21.71 -27.58
C SER A 425 -2.74 -21.73 -27.91
N LEU A 426 -2.14 -22.90 -27.85
CA LEU A 426 -0.78 -23.12 -28.32
C LEU A 426 -0.85 -23.27 -29.86
N LYS A 427 -0.33 -22.26 -30.57
CA LYS A 427 -0.19 -22.30 -32.04
C LYS A 427 1.25 -22.57 -32.42
N ASP A 428 1.54 -23.78 -32.78
CA ASP A 428 2.78 -24.13 -33.48
C ASP A 428 2.43 -24.67 -34.87
N GLY A 429 1.87 -23.87 -35.71
CA GLY A 429 1.67 -24.02 -37.17
C GLY A 429 1.12 -25.35 -37.72
N LYS A 430 0.99 -26.41 -36.88
CA LYS A 430 0.58 -27.76 -37.26
C LYS A 430 -0.47 -28.42 -36.36
N VAL A 431 -0.61 -28.00 -35.12
CA VAL A 431 -1.61 -28.53 -34.19
C VAL A 431 -2.17 -27.38 -33.38
N ASP A 432 -3.48 -27.22 -33.38
CA ASP A 432 -4.18 -26.29 -32.47
C ASP A 432 -4.57 -27.08 -31.22
N ALA A 433 -4.10 -26.65 -30.05
CA ALA A 433 -4.46 -27.24 -28.77
C ALA A 433 -4.88 -26.17 -27.78
N ALA A 434 -5.96 -26.40 -27.05
CA ALA A 434 -6.42 -25.58 -25.95
C ALA A 434 -6.51 -26.42 -24.68
N VAL A 435 -6.05 -25.86 -23.58
CA VAL A 435 -6.16 -26.49 -22.26
C VAL A 435 -7.08 -25.65 -21.41
N SER A 436 -8.01 -26.25 -20.74
CA SER A 436 -8.91 -25.61 -19.80
C SER A 436 -8.89 -26.31 -18.44
N PHE A 437 -9.15 -25.54 -17.38
CA PHE A 437 -9.20 -26.06 -16.02
C PHE A 437 -10.38 -25.39 -15.29
N ASP A 438 -11.24 -26.19 -14.65
CA ASP A 438 -12.45 -25.73 -13.96
C ASP A 438 -12.36 -25.79 -12.42
N GLY A 439 -11.14 -25.94 -11.89
CA GLY A 439 -10.91 -26.10 -10.45
C GLY A 439 -10.80 -27.56 -10.00
N GLN A 440 -11.31 -28.51 -10.77
CA GLN A 440 -11.23 -29.95 -10.48
C GLN A 440 -10.80 -30.78 -11.68
N VAL A 441 -11.13 -30.37 -12.89
CA VAL A 441 -10.88 -31.08 -14.11
C VAL A 441 -9.98 -30.30 -15.03
N LEU A 442 -8.85 -30.89 -15.40
CA LEU A 442 -7.97 -30.40 -16.46
C LEU A 442 -8.43 -31.04 -17.77
N ALA A 443 -8.80 -30.25 -18.77
CA ALA A 443 -9.24 -30.70 -20.07
C ALA A 443 -8.33 -30.19 -21.20
N LEU A 444 -8.03 -31.08 -22.15
CA LEU A 444 -7.27 -30.76 -23.37
C LEU A 444 -8.20 -30.92 -24.58
N GLN A 445 -8.30 -29.82 -25.35
CA GLN A 445 -8.93 -29.86 -26.67
C GLN A 445 -7.82 -29.71 -27.73
N SER A 446 -7.66 -30.67 -28.60
CA SER A 446 -6.61 -30.69 -29.61
C SER A 446 -7.07 -31.42 -30.89
N ASP A 447 -6.58 -30.98 -32.03
CA ASP A 447 -6.77 -31.64 -33.33
C ASP A 447 -5.86 -32.86 -33.49
N GLY A 448 -4.89 -33.03 -32.57
CA GLY A 448 -3.96 -34.15 -32.56
C GLY A 448 -4.28 -35.16 -31.46
N LEU A 449 -3.69 -36.37 -31.59
CA LEU A 449 -3.83 -37.45 -30.59
C LEU A 449 -2.84 -37.21 -29.43
N LEU A 450 -3.34 -37.15 -28.20
CA LEU A 450 -2.47 -37.13 -27.01
C LEU A 450 -1.73 -38.45 -26.89
N THR A 451 -0.42 -38.42 -26.86
CA THR A 451 0.44 -39.61 -26.69
C THR A 451 0.98 -39.77 -25.28
N SER A 452 1.19 -38.69 -24.57
CA SER A 452 1.49 -38.68 -23.14
C SER A 452 1.22 -37.32 -22.52
N GLY A 453 0.96 -37.29 -21.21
CA GLY A 453 0.87 -36.07 -20.43
C GLY A 453 1.34 -36.30 -19.00
N ARG A 454 1.85 -35.26 -18.37
CA ARG A 454 2.30 -35.26 -16.98
C ARG A 454 2.06 -33.91 -16.32
N ILE A 455 1.83 -33.96 -15.01
CA ILE A 455 1.79 -32.74 -14.18
C ILE A 455 3.00 -32.81 -13.24
N TYR A 456 3.71 -31.68 -13.15
CA TYR A 456 4.89 -31.51 -12.30
C TYR A 456 4.61 -30.45 -11.23
N ASP A 457 5.16 -30.64 -10.04
CA ASP A 457 5.24 -29.58 -9.04
C ASP A 457 6.32 -28.55 -9.40
N MET A 458 6.42 -27.48 -8.63
CA MET A 458 7.41 -26.41 -8.84
C MET A 458 8.87 -26.85 -8.65
N ASN A 459 9.11 -28.04 -8.08
CA ASN A 459 10.44 -28.65 -7.96
C ASN A 459 10.78 -29.53 -9.16
N GLY A 460 9.88 -29.63 -10.15
CA GLY A 460 10.04 -30.48 -11.31
C GLY A 460 9.76 -31.98 -11.06
N THR A 461 9.12 -32.31 -9.92
CA THR A 461 8.73 -33.70 -9.62
C THR A 461 7.39 -34.01 -10.30
N ALA A 462 7.31 -35.09 -11.07
CA ALA A 462 6.05 -35.51 -11.66
C ALA A 462 5.10 -36.04 -10.57
N VAL A 463 3.98 -35.32 -10.39
CA VAL A 463 2.97 -35.65 -9.37
C VAL A 463 1.74 -36.36 -9.92
N MET A 464 1.52 -36.30 -11.23
CA MET A 464 0.44 -36.99 -11.92
C MET A 464 0.84 -37.38 -13.35
N ILE A 465 0.42 -38.57 -13.80
CA ILE A 465 0.52 -39.00 -15.20
C ILE A 465 -0.89 -38.92 -15.81
N LEU A 466 -1.01 -38.25 -16.94
CA LEU A 466 -2.26 -38.09 -17.67
C LEU A 466 -2.41 -39.20 -18.70
N ALA A 467 -3.53 -39.94 -18.64
CA ALA A 467 -3.76 -41.05 -19.54
C ALA A 467 -3.93 -40.59 -20.98
N ALA A 468 -3.19 -41.14 -21.91
CA ALA A 468 -3.20 -40.79 -23.33
C ALA A 468 -4.54 -41.03 -24.05
N SER A 469 -5.41 -41.87 -23.46
CA SER A 469 -6.75 -42.14 -24.00
C SER A 469 -7.84 -41.18 -23.57
N GLU A 470 -7.49 -40.23 -22.71
CA GLU A 470 -8.43 -39.25 -22.14
C GLU A 470 -8.11 -37.87 -22.65
N THR A 471 -9.13 -37.01 -22.67
CA THR A 471 -9.01 -35.58 -22.99
C THR A 471 -9.35 -34.70 -21.77
N SER A 472 -9.71 -35.33 -20.66
CA SER A 472 -9.97 -34.65 -19.39
C SER A 472 -9.56 -35.51 -18.20
N TRP A 473 -8.99 -34.90 -17.17
CA TRP A 473 -8.46 -35.59 -15.99
C TRP A 473 -8.89 -34.89 -14.73
N ASN A 474 -9.38 -35.67 -13.76
CA ASN A 474 -9.68 -35.16 -12.44
C ASN A 474 -8.39 -34.97 -11.65
N VAL A 475 -8.08 -33.70 -11.33
CA VAL A 475 -6.86 -33.32 -10.61
C VAL A 475 -7.16 -32.86 -9.16
N ALA A 476 -8.37 -33.08 -8.67
CA ALA A 476 -8.81 -32.72 -7.31
C ALA A 476 -7.99 -33.41 -6.20
N THR A 477 -7.24 -34.45 -6.53
CA THR A 477 -6.34 -35.15 -5.58
C THR A 477 -4.99 -34.45 -5.39
N LEU A 478 -4.65 -33.45 -6.22
CA LEU A 478 -3.44 -32.66 -6.03
C LEU A 478 -3.64 -31.70 -4.86
N SER A 479 -2.61 -31.50 -4.08
CA SER A 479 -2.62 -30.48 -3.02
C SER A 479 -2.68 -29.09 -3.64
N GLN A 480 -3.16 -28.10 -2.89
CA GLN A 480 -3.16 -26.73 -3.35
C GLN A 480 -1.74 -26.27 -3.72
N GLY A 481 -1.53 -25.74 -4.92
CA GLY A 481 -0.21 -25.32 -5.38
C GLY A 481 -0.20 -24.94 -6.87
N VAL A 482 0.97 -24.49 -7.32
CA VAL A 482 1.24 -24.22 -8.74
C VAL A 482 1.87 -25.46 -9.35
N TYR A 483 1.36 -25.86 -10.51
CA TYR A 483 1.82 -27.04 -11.24
C TYR A 483 2.07 -26.71 -12.69
N VAL A 484 2.94 -27.50 -13.35
CA VAL A 484 3.21 -27.42 -14.78
C VAL A 484 2.67 -28.66 -15.44
N ALA A 485 1.75 -28.52 -16.39
CA ALA A 485 1.25 -29.62 -17.18
C ALA A 485 2.01 -29.69 -18.52
N GLU A 486 2.52 -30.88 -18.84
CA GLU A 486 3.22 -31.20 -20.08
C GLU A 486 2.38 -32.18 -20.91
N PHE A 487 2.17 -31.87 -22.17
CA PHE A 487 1.45 -32.73 -23.10
C PHE A 487 2.31 -33.07 -24.34
N MET A 488 2.31 -34.30 -24.76
CA MET A 488 2.83 -34.73 -26.06
C MET A 488 1.68 -35.10 -26.96
N ILE A 489 1.53 -34.37 -28.07
CA ILE A 489 0.47 -34.53 -29.03
C ILE A 489 1.09 -34.97 -30.37
N ASP A 490 0.56 -36.02 -30.96
CA ASP A 490 0.99 -36.48 -32.30
C ASP A 490 0.15 -35.69 -33.34
N GLY A 491 0.82 -34.99 -34.22
CA GLY A 491 0.15 -34.24 -35.29
C GLY A 491 -0.35 -35.16 -36.39
N ALA A 492 -1.58 -34.92 -36.89
CA ALA A 492 -2.15 -35.62 -38.03
C ALA A 492 -1.42 -35.33 -39.36
#